data_01bc2ab47d2dc40ffcb717258296ad6f
#
_entry.id   01bc2ab47d2dc40ffcb717258296ad6f
#
_cell.length_a   1.000
_cell.length_b   1.000
_cell.length_c   1.000
_cell.angle_alpha   90.00
_cell.angle_beta   90.00
_cell.angle_gamma   90.00
#
_symmetry.space_group_name_H-M   'P 1'
#
loop_
_entity.id
_entity.type
_entity.pdbx_description
1 polymer ?
#
loop_
_entity_poly.entity_id
_entity_poly.type
_entity_poly.pdbx_seq_one_letter_code
_entity_poly.pdbx_strand_id
1 'polypeptide(L)'
;MRARMRAVAVTAPHALFLLPSTPSASASSSSTASNFDSVSRFRRLGLFRFRARVRHRKPILNAASSAGAVEVGFREIQEKCSKWQWKGHTISYLVVHPPQARSSDPPVLLVHGFGASIAHWRRKLPPFFGVLDHEESYLSLTMSSMAILQHGSAICWQELDSFSPCVCFRNIMILAESQTVYAIDLLGFGASDKPSGFAYTMEIWAQLILDFLDEIVRKPTVLIGNSVGSLACVIAASESTNALVRGLVLLNCAGGMNNKAVVDDWRIKLLLPLLWLFDFLLKQRGIASSIFERVKQRDNLRNILLSIYGNKESVDEDLLQIIKEPADDEGALDAFVSIVTGPPGPNPVQLMPRLSLPILVLWGNQDPFTPLDGPVGKYFASLPSQQPNISLFILEGVGHCPHDDRPDLVHEKLIPWLASLPTS
;
A
#
# COMPACT_ATOMS: atom_id res chain seq x y z
N MET A 1 -1.80 -1.22 55.99
CA MET A 1 -1.38 -1.91 54.75
C MET A 1 -1.34 -0.89 53.61
N ARG A 2 -0.15 -0.39 53.29
CA ARG A 2 0.06 0.59 52.19
C ARG A 2 0.44 -0.18 50.92
N ALA A 3 -0.44 -0.18 49.93
CA ALA A 3 -0.17 -0.74 48.63
C ALA A 3 0.63 0.28 47.80
N ARG A 4 1.83 -0.08 47.36
CA ARG A 4 2.66 0.68 46.42
C ARG A 4 2.12 0.51 45.00
N MET A 5 1.58 1.56 44.43
CA MET A 5 1.32 1.65 42.98
C MET A 5 2.67 1.84 42.26
N ARG A 6 3.04 0.85 41.44
CA ARG A 6 4.11 1.00 40.46
C ARG A 6 3.53 1.75 39.25
N ALA A 7 4.10 2.90 38.94
CA ALA A 7 3.84 3.62 37.70
C ALA A 7 4.44 2.81 36.52
N VAL A 8 3.58 2.31 35.64
CA VAL A 8 3.99 1.78 34.33
C VAL A 8 4.03 2.96 33.39
N ALA A 9 5.22 3.29 32.91
CA ALA A 9 5.41 4.28 31.86
C ALA A 9 4.82 3.70 30.54
N VAL A 10 3.67 4.24 30.14
CA VAL A 10 3.04 3.95 28.84
C VAL A 10 3.61 4.93 27.84
N THR A 11 4.48 4.46 26.96
CA THR A 11 4.92 5.20 25.78
C THR A 11 3.72 5.44 24.87
N ALA A 12 3.39 6.70 24.64
CA ALA A 12 2.36 7.11 23.70
C ALA A 12 2.80 6.79 22.26
N PRO A 13 1.90 6.33 21.37
CA PRO A 13 2.22 6.15 19.96
C PRO A 13 2.33 7.53 19.29
N HIS A 14 3.53 7.88 18.86
CA HIS A 14 3.79 9.05 18.03
C HIS A 14 3.31 8.77 16.58
N ALA A 15 2.08 9.12 16.28
CA ALA A 15 1.57 9.19 14.91
C ALA A 15 0.92 10.56 14.66
N LEU A 16 1.64 11.61 14.99
CA LEU A 16 1.45 12.94 14.44
C LEU A 16 2.59 13.16 13.45
N PHE A 17 2.30 13.72 12.28
CA PHE A 17 3.30 14.16 11.30
C PHE A 17 4.41 14.94 12.03
N LEU A 18 5.50 14.26 12.39
CA LEU A 18 6.67 14.89 12.98
C LEU A 18 7.42 15.62 11.87
N LEU A 19 7.31 16.92 11.86
CA LEU A 19 8.25 17.78 11.14
C LEU A 19 9.63 17.62 11.78
N PRO A 20 10.69 17.31 11.03
CA PRO A 20 12.03 17.28 11.59
C PRO A 20 12.43 18.70 12.04
N SER A 21 12.82 18.83 13.30
CA SER A 21 13.37 20.05 13.86
C SER A 21 14.73 20.34 13.18
N THR A 22 14.89 21.53 12.64
CA THR A 22 16.16 22.06 12.12
C THR A 22 17.18 22.18 13.26
N PRO A 23 18.45 21.76 13.06
CA PRO A 23 19.50 22.05 14.02
C PRO A 23 19.84 23.55 13.94
N SER A 24 19.64 24.26 15.04
CA SER A 24 20.12 25.63 15.20
C SER A 24 21.67 25.62 15.32
N ALA A 25 22.30 26.30 14.40
CA ALA A 25 23.72 26.63 14.49
C ALA A 25 23.92 27.66 15.60
N SER A 26 24.68 27.30 16.64
CA SER A 26 25.25 28.28 17.55
C SER A 26 26.78 28.22 17.44
N ALA A 27 27.34 29.40 17.15
CA ALA A 27 28.76 29.64 16.92
C ALA A 27 29.53 29.74 18.25
N SER A 28 30.76 29.23 18.17
CA SER A 28 32.02 29.74 18.75
C SER A 28 32.14 30.09 20.21
N SER A 29 33.13 29.54 20.86
CA SER A 29 34.35 30.29 21.23
C SER A 29 35.42 29.40 21.90
N SER A 30 36.63 29.60 21.43
CA SER A 30 37.97 29.26 21.82
C SER A 30 38.27 29.19 23.35
N SER A 31 39.13 28.25 23.75
CA SER A 31 40.44 28.54 24.38
C SER A 31 41.20 27.27 24.80
N THR A 32 42.40 27.15 24.26
CA THR A 32 43.75 26.90 24.84
C THR A 32 44.02 25.70 25.74
N ALA A 33 44.88 24.86 25.22
CA ALA A 33 46.19 24.36 25.70
C ALA A 33 46.24 23.47 26.97
N SER A 34 46.84 22.31 26.87
CA SER A 34 48.21 21.99 27.29
C SER A 34 48.50 20.48 27.26
N ASN A 35 49.63 20.20 26.66
CA ASN A 35 50.55 19.07 26.75
C ASN A 35 50.39 18.04 27.89
N PHE A 36 50.67 16.77 27.57
CA PHE A 36 51.78 16.02 28.15
C PHE A 36 52.11 14.75 27.36
N ASP A 37 53.45 14.58 27.17
CA ASP A 37 54.20 13.47 26.56
C ASP A 37 54.05 12.13 27.29
N SER A 38 54.30 11.03 26.56
CA SER A 38 55.33 9.99 26.82
C SER A 38 55.15 8.82 25.82
N VAL A 39 56.00 8.68 24.91
CA VAL A 39 57.21 7.84 24.66
C VAL A 39 57.05 6.36 25.16
N SER A 40 57.01 5.43 24.20
CA SER A 40 57.91 4.27 24.13
C SER A 40 57.84 3.50 22.81
N ARG A 41 58.93 3.53 22.17
CA ARG A 41 59.57 2.72 21.14
C ARG A 41 59.32 1.21 21.28
N PHE A 42 59.13 0.52 20.14
CA PHE A 42 60.00 -0.62 19.75
C PHE A 42 60.03 -0.86 18.24
N ARG A 43 61.18 -1.32 17.81
CA ARG A 43 61.83 -1.37 16.50
C ARG A 43 61.34 -2.47 15.56
N ARG A 44 61.31 -2.17 14.25
CA ARG A 44 62.02 -2.76 13.06
C ARG A 44 61.84 -4.25 12.75
N LEU A 45 61.47 -4.43 11.48
CA LEU A 45 62.05 -5.24 10.37
C LEU A 45 61.02 -5.23 9.25
N GLY A 46 61.16 -4.82 8.06
CA GLY A 46 62.20 -4.85 7.07
C GLY A 46 61.72 -5.64 5.84
N LEU A 47 61.78 -4.97 4.64
CA LEU A 47 61.85 -5.55 3.28
C LEU A 47 60.50 -5.98 2.62
N PHE A 48 60.04 -5.49 1.53
CA PHE A 48 60.52 -5.34 0.16
C PHE A 48 59.48 -4.53 -0.65
N ARG A 49 59.97 -3.68 -1.53
CA ARG A 49 59.24 -2.89 -2.54
C ARG A 49 58.80 -3.77 -3.69
N PHE A 50 57.49 -3.65 -4.07
CA PHE A 50 57.13 -3.74 -5.47
C PHE A 50 56.14 -2.64 -5.82
N ARG A 51 56.51 -1.75 -6.71
CA ARG A 51 55.74 -0.66 -7.29
C ARG A 51 55.03 -1.22 -8.52
N ALA A 52 53.69 -1.48 -8.44
CA ALA A 52 52.89 -1.59 -9.62
C ALA A 52 51.88 -0.44 -9.63
N ARG A 53 52.04 0.47 -10.57
CA ARG A 53 51.21 1.64 -10.81
C ARG A 53 50.02 1.16 -11.65
N VAL A 54 48.93 0.78 -11.03
CA VAL A 54 47.66 0.54 -11.72
C VAL A 54 46.83 1.82 -11.65
N ARG A 55 46.67 2.47 -12.80
CA ARG A 55 45.74 3.58 -12.99
C ARG A 55 44.32 2.98 -12.97
N HIS A 56 43.62 3.05 -11.86
CA HIS A 56 42.19 2.86 -11.85
C HIS A 56 41.47 4.09 -12.41
N ARG A 57 41.07 4.01 -13.67
CA ARG A 57 39.98 4.86 -14.18
C ARG A 57 38.70 4.40 -13.44
N LYS A 58 38.15 5.28 -12.62
CA LYS A 58 36.77 5.12 -12.09
C LYS A 58 35.81 5.17 -13.28
N PRO A 59 34.94 4.18 -13.49
CA PRO A 59 33.84 4.37 -14.42
C PRO A 59 32.89 5.39 -13.78
N ILE A 60 32.66 6.48 -14.47
CA ILE A 60 31.51 7.37 -14.19
C ILE A 60 30.27 6.57 -14.60
N LEU A 61 29.62 5.95 -13.65
CA LEU A 61 28.28 5.41 -13.86
C LEU A 61 27.32 6.60 -13.95
N ASN A 62 26.88 6.86 -15.18
CA ASN A 62 25.80 7.79 -15.43
C ASN A 62 24.53 7.30 -14.70
N ALA A 63 24.07 8.05 -13.71
CA ALA A 63 22.82 7.85 -13.00
C ALA A 63 21.57 8.15 -13.86
N ALA A 64 21.72 8.28 -15.18
CA ALA A 64 20.65 8.66 -16.09
C ALA A 64 19.82 7.50 -16.65
N SER A 65 20.18 6.22 -16.36
CA SER A 65 19.50 5.09 -17.01
C SER A 65 18.38 4.44 -16.17
N SER A 66 18.26 4.74 -14.87
CA SER A 66 17.21 4.13 -14.04
C SER A 66 15.89 4.91 -14.07
N ALA A 67 15.93 6.23 -14.21
CA ALA A 67 14.71 7.05 -14.23
C ALA A 67 13.85 6.82 -15.48
N GLY A 68 14.47 6.55 -16.63
CA GLY A 68 13.76 6.31 -17.90
C GLY A 68 12.97 4.99 -17.93
N ALA A 69 13.47 3.94 -17.27
CA ALA A 69 12.79 2.63 -17.24
C ALA A 69 11.58 2.61 -16.32
N VAL A 70 11.60 3.40 -15.22
CA VAL A 70 10.49 3.56 -14.28
C VAL A 70 9.36 4.35 -14.90
N GLU A 71 9.68 5.44 -15.61
CA GLU A 71 8.70 6.30 -16.27
C GLU A 71 7.89 5.54 -17.35
N VAL A 72 8.52 4.60 -18.05
CA VAL A 72 7.84 3.73 -19.02
C VAL A 72 6.82 2.82 -18.34
N GLY A 73 7.17 2.20 -17.21
CA GLY A 73 6.27 1.26 -16.52
C GLY A 73 4.98 1.91 -15.99
N PHE A 74 5.04 3.09 -15.41
CA PHE A 74 3.87 3.80 -14.89
C PHE A 74 2.95 4.31 -16.02
N ARG A 75 3.52 4.91 -17.06
CA ARG A 75 2.77 5.35 -18.25
C ARG A 75 2.09 4.19 -18.96
N GLU A 76 2.74 3.04 -19.06
CA GLU A 76 2.14 1.85 -19.65
C GLU A 76 0.90 1.37 -18.87
N ILE A 77 0.89 1.52 -17.54
CA ILE A 77 -0.29 1.27 -16.72
C ILE A 77 -1.42 2.25 -17.08
N GLN A 78 -1.11 3.53 -17.13
CA GLN A 78 -2.10 4.55 -17.45
C GLN A 78 -2.68 4.37 -18.86
N GLU A 79 -1.86 3.98 -19.85
CA GLU A 79 -2.28 3.71 -21.22
C GLU A 79 -3.24 2.51 -21.33
N LYS A 80 -3.11 1.52 -20.44
CA LYS A 80 -4.00 0.35 -20.38
C LYS A 80 -5.28 0.59 -19.60
N CYS A 81 -5.38 1.70 -18.85
CA CYS A 81 -6.56 2.03 -18.08
C CYS A 81 -7.69 2.55 -18.98
N SER A 82 -8.88 2.00 -18.77
CA SER A 82 -10.12 2.51 -19.33
C SER A 82 -10.66 3.69 -18.51
N LYS A 83 -11.58 4.46 -19.11
CA LYS A 83 -12.23 5.59 -18.45
C LYS A 83 -13.74 5.35 -18.41
N TRP A 84 -14.33 5.63 -17.25
CA TRP A 84 -15.77 5.53 -17.01
C TRP A 84 -16.31 6.88 -16.52
N GLN A 85 -17.44 7.30 -17.06
CA GLN A 85 -18.09 8.55 -16.65
C GLN A 85 -19.07 8.25 -15.50
N TRP A 86 -18.73 8.71 -14.30
CA TRP A 86 -19.53 8.55 -13.11
C TRP A 86 -19.97 9.90 -12.56
N LYS A 87 -21.29 10.19 -12.59
CA LYS A 87 -21.88 11.45 -12.07
C LYS A 87 -21.16 12.71 -12.57
N GLY A 88 -20.72 12.71 -13.84
CA GLY A 88 -20.02 13.84 -14.45
C GLY A 88 -18.51 13.89 -14.19
N HIS A 89 -17.95 12.88 -13.53
CA HIS A 89 -16.52 12.75 -13.27
C HIS A 89 -15.93 11.56 -14.03
N THR A 90 -14.70 11.69 -14.47
CA THR A 90 -13.96 10.61 -15.13
C THR A 90 -13.27 9.72 -14.10
N ILE A 91 -13.62 8.46 -14.09
CA ILE A 91 -13.01 7.42 -13.23
C ILE A 91 -12.10 6.54 -14.08
N SER A 92 -10.87 6.35 -13.61
CA SER A 92 -9.88 5.47 -14.21
C SER A 92 -10.02 4.07 -13.65
N TYR A 93 -10.03 3.05 -14.50
CA TYR A 93 -10.02 1.65 -14.06
C TYR A 93 -9.24 0.77 -15.02
N LEU A 94 -8.75 -0.34 -14.52
CA LEU A 94 -8.07 -1.38 -15.27
C LEU A 94 -8.92 -2.65 -15.23
N VAL A 95 -8.95 -3.41 -16.33
CA VAL A 95 -9.50 -4.76 -16.36
C VAL A 95 -8.49 -5.70 -16.99
N VAL A 96 -8.28 -6.86 -16.34
CA VAL A 96 -7.43 -7.94 -16.85
C VAL A 96 -8.24 -9.24 -16.79
N HIS A 97 -8.35 -9.90 -17.94
CA HIS A 97 -9.07 -11.16 -18.05
C HIS A 97 -8.10 -12.35 -17.95
N PRO A 98 -8.51 -13.46 -17.32
CA PRO A 98 -7.71 -14.67 -17.28
C PRO A 98 -7.56 -15.26 -18.69
N PRO A 99 -6.42 -15.93 -18.99
CA PRO A 99 -6.20 -16.61 -20.28
C PRO A 99 -7.26 -17.68 -20.59
N GLN A 100 -7.79 -18.31 -19.55
CA GLN A 100 -8.88 -19.29 -19.63
C GLN A 100 -9.92 -18.95 -18.57
N ALA A 101 -10.89 -18.13 -18.92
CA ALA A 101 -11.98 -17.77 -18.02
C ALA A 101 -12.87 -18.99 -17.74
N ARG A 102 -12.94 -19.42 -16.48
CA ARG A 102 -14.07 -20.25 -16.03
C ARG A 102 -15.22 -19.30 -15.73
N SER A 103 -16.37 -19.52 -16.33
CA SER A 103 -17.54 -18.66 -16.15
C SER A 103 -18.07 -18.62 -14.71
N SER A 104 -17.64 -19.58 -13.88
CA SER A 104 -18.06 -19.76 -12.46
C SER A 104 -17.25 -18.94 -11.46
N ASP A 105 -16.03 -18.47 -11.82
CA ASP A 105 -15.17 -17.80 -10.88
C ASP A 105 -15.58 -16.32 -10.72
N PRO A 106 -15.84 -15.85 -9.49
CA PRO A 106 -16.27 -14.47 -9.28
C PRO A 106 -15.13 -13.50 -9.68
N PRO A 107 -15.44 -12.40 -10.38
CA PRO A 107 -14.45 -11.37 -10.59
C PRO A 107 -14.01 -10.75 -9.25
N VAL A 108 -12.82 -10.13 -9.25
CA VAL A 108 -12.31 -9.38 -8.10
C VAL A 108 -12.19 -7.90 -8.45
N LEU A 109 -12.49 -7.00 -7.51
CA LEU A 109 -12.27 -5.56 -7.62
C LEU A 109 -11.25 -5.11 -6.57
N LEU A 110 -10.14 -4.55 -7.01
CA LEU A 110 -9.07 -4.01 -6.19
C LEU A 110 -9.32 -2.53 -5.90
N VAL A 111 -9.35 -2.15 -4.62
CA VAL A 111 -9.62 -0.79 -4.15
C VAL A 111 -8.46 -0.32 -3.27
N HIS A 112 -7.71 0.67 -3.75
CA HIS A 112 -6.51 1.18 -3.10
C HIS A 112 -6.81 2.02 -1.85
N GLY A 113 -5.77 2.33 -1.06
CA GLY A 113 -5.82 3.18 0.12
C GLY A 113 -5.61 4.67 -0.19
N PHE A 114 -5.50 5.49 0.87
CA PHE A 114 -5.25 6.93 0.78
C PHE A 114 -3.93 7.25 0.07
N GLY A 115 -3.95 8.20 -0.86
CA GLY A 115 -2.77 8.65 -1.60
C GLY A 115 -2.19 7.62 -2.57
N ALA A 116 -2.83 6.47 -2.73
CA ALA A 116 -2.44 5.41 -3.65
C ALA A 116 -3.26 5.46 -4.97
N SER A 117 -3.06 4.47 -5.82
CA SER A 117 -3.72 4.32 -7.11
C SER A 117 -3.73 2.84 -7.54
N ILE A 118 -4.27 2.53 -8.72
CA ILE A 118 -4.17 1.22 -9.36
C ILE A 118 -2.71 0.73 -9.40
N ALA A 119 -1.77 1.63 -9.66
CA ALA A 119 -0.36 1.30 -9.74
C ALA A 119 0.24 0.78 -8.41
N HIS A 120 -0.42 0.99 -7.29
CA HIS A 120 0.02 0.46 -6.00
C HIS A 120 -0.17 -1.06 -5.86
N TRP A 121 -0.95 -1.69 -6.75
CA TRP A 121 -1.09 -3.15 -6.82
C TRP A 121 0.02 -3.83 -7.64
N ARG A 122 1.15 -3.15 -7.80
CA ARG A 122 2.28 -3.49 -8.64
C ARG A 122 3.01 -4.77 -8.25
N ARG A 123 3.62 -4.87 -7.24
CA ARG A 123 4.84 -5.52 -6.80
C ARG A 123 5.39 -6.79 -7.48
N LYS A 124 6.75 -6.71 -7.71
CA LYS A 124 7.67 -7.84 -7.97
C LYS A 124 7.90 -8.64 -6.68
N LEU A 125 7.87 -9.96 -6.75
CA LEU A 125 8.67 -10.75 -5.81
C LEU A 125 10.14 -10.41 -6.07
N PRO A 126 10.98 -10.24 -5.02
CA PRO A 126 12.40 -10.21 -5.24
C PRO A 126 12.79 -11.42 -6.08
N PRO A 127 13.79 -11.32 -6.98
CA PRO A 127 14.32 -12.50 -7.62
C PRO A 127 14.83 -13.41 -6.51
N PHE A 128 14.01 -14.38 -6.10
CA PHE A 128 14.43 -15.49 -5.27
C PHE A 128 15.16 -16.46 -6.20
N PHE A 129 16.24 -15.96 -6.79
CA PHE A 129 17.30 -16.72 -7.39
C PHE A 129 18.58 -16.41 -6.62
N GLY A 130 18.64 -16.88 -5.41
CA GLY A 130 19.86 -17.53 -4.99
C GLY A 130 20.11 -18.59 -6.05
N VAL A 131 21.23 -18.46 -6.73
CA VAL A 131 21.83 -19.46 -7.59
C VAL A 131 21.61 -20.85 -6.97
N LEU A 132 20.57 -21.55 -7.42
CA LEU A 132 20.58 -22.98 -7.44
C LEU A 132 21.23 -23.33 -8.77
N ASP A 133 22.56 -23.48 -8.72
CA ASP A 133 23.30 -24.26 -9.70
C ASP A 133 22.72 -25.69 -9.71
N HIS A 134 21.61 -25.90 -10.37
CA HIS A 134 21.12 -27.19 -10.80
C HIS A 134 20.16 -26.96 -11.97
N GLU A 135 20.74 -27.00 -13.17
CA GLU A 135 20.00 -27.10 -14.45
C GLU A 135 19.04 -28.29 -14.53
N GLU A 136 19.15 -29.25 -13.62
CA GLU A 136 18.29 -30.46 -13.65
C GLU A 136 16.91 -30.29 -13.03
N SER A 137 16.68 -29.31 -12.12
CA SER A 137 15.39 -29.19 -11.44
C SER A 137 14.32 -28.45 -12.26
N TYR A 138 14.72 -27.63 -13.22
CA TYR A 138 13.79 -26.91 -14.10
C TYR A 138 13.19 -27.78 -15.18
N LEU A 139 13.96 -28.75 -15.70
CA LEU A 139 13.49 -29.70 -16.70
C LEU A 139 12.46 -30.68 -16.12
N SER A 140 12.53 -31.02 -14.85
CA SER A 140 11.59 -31.94 -14.20
C SER A 140 10.18 -31.31 -13.98
N LEU A 141 10.09 -30.04 -13.61
CA LEU A 141 8.80 -29.35 -13.43
C LEU A 141 8.11 -28.99 -14.76
N THR A 142 8.90 -28.65 -15.77
CA THR A 142 8.37 -28.37 -17.11
C THR A 142 7.95 -29.65 -17.86
N MET A 143 8.64 -30.76 -17.63
CA MET A 143 8.29 -32.04 -18.26
C MET A 143 7.04 -32.69 -17.66
N SER A 144 6.74 -32.50 -16.38
CA SER A 144 5.46 -32.95 -15.80
C SER A 144 4.25 -32.16 -16.28
N SER A 145 4.44 -30.89 -16.63
CA SER A 145 3.36 -30.06 -17.22
C SER A 145 3.20 -30.29 -18.72
N MET A 146 4.25 -30.70 -19.42
CA MET A 146 4.19 -31.01 -20.86
C MET A 146 3.57 -32.39 -21.20
N ALA A 147 3.56 -33.33 -20.26
CA ALA A 147 2.97 -34.66 -20.49
C ALA A 147 1.43 -34.66 -20.56
N ILE A 148 0.76 -33.56 -20.20
CA ILE A 148 -0.71 -33.43 -20.27
C ILE A 148 -1.19 -32.69 -21.54
N LEU A 149 -0.26 -32.15 -22.36
CA LEU A 149 -0.60 -31.27 -23.50
C LEU A 149 -0.35 -31.95 -24.88
N GLN A 150 -0.40 -33.25 -24.96
CA GLN A 150 -0.21 -33.94 -26.26
C GLN A 150 -1.44 -34.04 -27.16
N HIS A 151 -2.57 -33.38 -26.85
CA HIS A 151 -3.68 -33.25 -27.79
C HIS A 151 -4.31 -31.86 -27.75
N GLY A 152 -3.99 -31.03 -28.74
CA GLY A 152 -4.81 -29.93 -29.22
C GLY A 152 -4.27 -28.51 -29.00
N SER A 153 -3.81 -27.93 -30.11
CA SER A 153 -3.71 -26.49 -30.40
C SER A 153 -2.54 -25.69 -29.77
N ALA A 154 -1.43 -25.68 -30.49
CA ALA A 154 -0.41 -24.63 -30.41
C ALA A 154 -0.96 -23.29 -30.95
N ILE A 155 -1.79 -22.61 -30.16
CA ILE A 155 -2.22 -21.22 -30.44
C ILE A 155 -2.23 -20.48 -29.10
N CYS A 156 -1.47 -19.41 -29.03
CA CYS A 156 -1.53 -18.34 -28.01
C CYS A 156 -0.33 -18.12 -27.09
N TRP A 157 0.86 -18.58 -27.43
CA TRP A 157 2.07 -18.08 -26.76
C TRP A 157 2.70 -16.89 -27.49
N GLN A 158 2.34 -16.63 -28.76
CA GLN A 158 2.90 -15.51 -29.52
C GLN A 158 2.30 -14.13 -29.18
N GLU A 159 1.14 -14.06 -28.54
CA GLU A 159 0.61 -12.76 -28.06
C GLU A 159 1.07 -12.38 -26.66
N LEU A 160 1.57 -13.33 -25.87
CA LEU A 160 2.18 -13.06 -24.55
C LEU A 160 3.65 -12.59 -24.66
N ASP A 161 4.34 -12.88 -25.75
CA ASP A 161 5.71 -12.40 -26.02
C ASP A 161 5.74 -10.90 -26.39
N SER A 162 4.60 -10.28 -26.72
CA SER A 162 4.49 -8.83 -26.87
C SER A 162 4.33 -8.10 -25.52
N PHE A 163 4.06 -8.82 -24.45
CA PHE A 163 4.24 -8.32 -23.10
C PHE A 163 5.73 -8.44 -22.74
N SER A 164 6.52 -7.43 -23.12
CA SER A 164 7.78 -7.15 -22.42
C SER A 164 7.55 -7.42 -20.94
N PRO A 165 8.44 -8.12 -20.21
CA PRO A 165 8.22 -8.43 -18.80
C PRO A 165 8.23 -7.13 -18.00
N CYS A 166 7.21 -6.31 -18.20
CA CYS A 166 6.98 -5.08 -17.46
C CYS A 166 6.51 -5.50 -16.08
N VAL A 167 7.40 -5.35 -15.21
CA VAL A 167 7.49 -5.74 -13.82
C VAL A 167 6.33 -5.25 -12.94
N CYS A 168 5.41 -4.48 -13.47
CA CYS A 168 4.52 -3.59 -12.72
C CYS A 168 3.19 -4.17 -12.23
N PHE A 169 2.80 -5.41 -12.59
CA PHE A 169 1.42 -5.89 -12.34
C PHE A 169 1.32 -7.21 -11.58
N ARG A 170 2.32 -7.63 -10.83
CA ARG A 170 2.34 -9.01 -10.36
C ARG A 170 1.17 -9.39 -9.46
N ASN A 171 0.70 -8.52 -8.57
CA ASN A 171 -0.52 -8.79 -7.80
C ASN A 171 -1.73 -8.99 -8.71
N ILE A 172 -1.91 -8.09 -9.68
CA ILE A 172 -3.01 -8.16 -10.65
C ILE A 172 -2.87 -9.39 -11.53
N MET A 173 -1.68 -9.68 -12.06
CA MET A 173 -1.44 -10.80 -12.97
C MET A 173 -1.60 -12.16 -12.29
N ILE A 174 -1.14 -12.32 -11.02
CA ILE A 174 -1.33 -13.56 -10.27
C ILE A 174 -2.82 -13.82 -10.03
N LEU A 175 -3.60 -12.81 -9.68
CA LEU A 175 -5.04 -12.95 -9.53
C LEU A 175 -5.71 -13.19 -10.89
N ALA A 176 -5.20 -12.58 -11.96
CA ALA A 176 -5.71 -12.74 -13.32
C ALA A 176 -5.38 -14.10 -13.95
N GLU A 177 -4.58 -14.95 -13.32
CA GLU A 177 -4.41 -16.35 -13.77
C GLU A 177 -5.72 -17.14 -13.67
N SER A 178 -6.60 -16.81 -12.72
CA SER A 178 -7.84 -17.54 -12.45
C SER A 178 -9.10 -16.67 -12.53
N GLN A 179 -9.03 -15.37 -12.23
CA GLN A 179 -10.19 -14.51 -12.14
C GLN A 179 -10.09 -13.28 -13.05
N THR A 180 -11.24 -12.72 -13.47
CA THR A 180 -11.25 -11.38 -14.05
C THR A 180 -10.95 -10.36 -12.92
N VAL A 181 -9.88 -9.60 -13.09
CA VAL A 181 -9.43 -8.60 -12.12
C VAL A 181 -9.78 -7.22 -12.61
N TYR A 182 -10.52 -6.49 -11.81
CA TYR A 182 -10.73 -5.06 -11.94
C TYR A 182 -9.89 -4.33 -10.89
N ALA A 183 -9.38 -3.15 -11.22
CA ALA A 183 -8.78 -2.23 -10.29
C ALA A 183 -9.28 -0.82 -10.61
N ILE A 184 -9.57 -0.02 -9.60
CA ILE A 184 -10.18 1.31 -9.77
C ILE A 184 -9.36 2.37 -9.03
N ASP A 185 -9.18 3.53 -9.67
CA ASP A 185 -8.73 4.74 -8.98
C ASP A 185 -9.96 5.44 -8.39
N LEU A 186 -10.02 5.55 -7.08
CA LEU A 186 -11.10 6.27 -6.40
C LEU A 186 -11.10 7.74 -6.82
N LEU A 187 -12.27 8.37 -6.89
CA LEU A 187 -12.39 9.81 -7.14
C LEU A 187 -11.51 10.60 -6.15
N GLY A 188 -10.69 11.50 -6.65
CA GLY A 188 -9.70 12.23 -5.87
C GLY A 188 -8.30 11.65 -5.88
N PHE A 189 -8.09 10.46 -6.51
CA PHE A 189 -6.81 9.75 -6.51
C PHE A 189 -6.44 9.23 -7.91
N GLY A 190 -5.19 8.79 -8.04
CA GLY A 190 -4.66 8.17 -9.23
C GLY A 190 -4.89 9.00 -10.48
N ALA A 191 -5.34 8.37 -11.57
CA ALA A 191 -5.69 9.01 -12.83
C ALA A 191 -7.21 9.29 -12.96
N SER A 192 -7.96 9.22 -11.85
CA SER A 192 -9.34 9.70 -11.76
C SER A 192 -9.40 11.19 -11.49
N ASP A 193 -10.53 11.83 -11.83
CA ASP A 193 -10.74 13.25 -11.59
C ASP A 193 -10.56 13.62 -10.11
N LYS A 194 -10.06 14.85 -9.90
CA LYS A 194 -9.84 15.45 -8.59
C LYS A 194 -10.57 16.80 -8.50
N PRO A 195 -11.94 16.79 -8.53
CA PRO A 195 -12.70 18.02 -8.58
C PRO A 195 -12.45 18.92 -7.36
N SER A 196 -12.10 20.18 -7.62
CA SER A 196 -11.93 21.18 -6.57
C SER A 196 -13.27 21.53 -5.93
N GLY A 197 -13.26 21.76 -4.60
CA GLY A 197 -14.48 22.07 -3.84
C GLY A 197 -15.42 20.89 -3.64
N PHE A 198 -15.04 19.69 -4.06
CA PHE A 198 -15.82 18.46 -3.85
C PHE A 198 -15.72 17.97 -2.41
N ALA A 199 -16.84 17.54 -1.84
CA ALA A 199 -16.88 16.96 -0.51
C ALA A 199 -16.63 15.45 -0.59
N TYR A 200 -15.39 15.05 -0.40
CA TYR A 200 -15.03 13.62 -0.38
C TYR A 200 -15.49 12.98 0.93
N THR A 201 -16.23 11.87 0.83
CA THR A 201 -16.69 11.07 1.97
C THR A 201 -16.56 9.58 1.70
N MET A 202 -16.57 8.79 2.75
CA MET A 202 -16.53 7.32 2.63
C MET A 202 -17.74 6.76 1.89
N GLU A 203 -18.91 7.36 2.10
CA GLU A 203 -20.17 6.99 1.45
C GLU A 203 -20.12 7.24 -0.07
N ILE A 204 -19.48 8.33 -0.50
CA ILE A 204 -19.28 8.63 -1.93
C ILE A 204 -18.42 7.55 -2.58
N TRP A 205 -17.34 7.12 -1.95
CA TRP A 205 -16.51 6.03 -2.47
C TRP A 205 -17.22 4.68 -2.44
N ALA A 206 -18.02 4.41 -1.41
CA ALA A 206 -18.86 3.20 -1.37
C ALA A 206 -19.89 3.19 -2.50
N GLN A 207 -20.56 4.32 -2.75
CA GLN A 207 -21.50 4.46 -3.86
C GLN A 207 -20.80 4.32 -5.22
N LEU A 208 -19.60 4.91 -5.40
CA LEU A 208 -18.80 4.75 -6.61
C LEU A 208 -18.48 3.27 -6.86
N ILE A 209 -18.12 2.52 -5.81
CA ILE A 209 -17.88 1.07 -5.92
C ILE A 209 -19.15 0.34 -6.35
N LEU A 210 -20.30 0.61 -5.72
CA LEU A 210 -21.56 -0.04 -6.05
C LEU A 210 -22.01 0.27 -7.49
N ASP A 211 -21.94 1.53 -7.91
CA ASP A 211 -22.28 1.96 -9.27
C ASP A 211 -21.32 1.30 -10.29
N PHE A 212 -20.02 1.17 -9.96
CA PHE A 212 -19.05 0.46 -10.80
C PHE A 212 -19.38 -1.03 -10.93
N LEU A 213 -19.79 -1.68 -9.85
CA LEU A 213 -20.22 -3.08 -9.91
C LEU A 213 -21.46 -3.26 -10.78
N ASP A 214 -22.43 -2.35 -10.69
CA ASP A 214 -23.71 -2.42 -11.42
C ASP A 214 -23.52 -2.08 -12.90
N GLU A 215 -22.76 -1.03 -13.23
CA GLU A 215 -22.64 -0.53 -14.60
C GLU A 215 -21.54 -1.25 -15.42
N ILE A 216 -20.40 -1.55 -14.79
CA ILE A 216 -19.21 -2.05 -15.49
C ILE A 216 -19.03 -3.56 -15.30
N VAL A 217 -19.00 -4.03 -14.04
CA VAL A 217 -18.70 -5.45 -13.76
C VAL A 217 -19.91 -6.35 -14.03
N ARG A 218 -21.10 -5.97 -13.59
CA ARG A 218 -22.39 -6.62 -13.80
C ARG A 218 -22.44 -8.08 -13.33
N LYS A 219 -21.64 -8.41 -12.33
CA LYS A 219 -21.55 -9.76 -11.73
C LYS A 219 -21.29 -9.64 -10.23
N PRO A 220 -21.73 -10.60 -9.42
CA PRO A 220 -21.31 -10.72 -8.03
C PRO A 220 -19.79 -10.78 -7.92
N THR A 221 -19.19 -9.85 -7.19
CA THR A 221 -17.75 -9.55 -7.18
C THR A 221 -17.17 -9.65 -5.78
N VAL A 222 -15.95 -10.15 -5.66
CA VAL A 222 -15.17 -10.07 -4.42
C VAL A 222 -14.45 -8.72 -4.39
N LEU A 223 -14.67 -7.94 -3.33
CA LEU A 223 -13.99 -6.66 -3.13
C LEU A 223 -12.72 -6.88 -2.30
N ILE A 224 -11.59 -6.37 -2.79
CA ILE A 224 -10.29 -6.44 -2.11
C ILE A 224 -9.82 -5.01 -1.87
N GLY A 225 -9.85 -4.56 -0.63
CA GLY A 225 -9.48 -3.19 -0.27
C GLY A 225 -8.25 -3.11 0.63
N ASN A 226 -7.54 -1.97 0.57
CA ASN A 226 -6.51 -1.62 1.53
C ASN A 226 -6.87 -0.34 2.28
N SER A 227 -6.70 -0.31 3.60
CA SER A 227 -6.89 0.88 4.43
C SER A 227 -8.28 1.52 4.28
N VAL A 228 -8.39 2.77 3.85
CA VAL A 228 -9.67 3.44 3.55
C VAL A 228 -10.42 2.75 2.41
N GLY A 229 -9.72 2.12 1.46
CA GLY A 229 -10.33 1.29 0.43
C GLY A 229 -11.03 0.06 1.02
N SER A 230 -10.45 -0.59 2.06
CA SER A 230 -11.13 -1.64 2.83
C SER A 230 -12.41 -1.12 3.47
N LEU A 231 -12.37 0.05 4.10
CA LEU A 231 -13.55 0.65 4.73
C LEU A 231 -14.63 0.99 3.69
N ALA A 232 -14.24 1.54 2.54
CA ALA A 232 -15.18 1.78 1.44
C ALA A 232 -15.86 0.48 0.96
N CYS A 233 -15.10 -0.62 0.86
CA CYS A 233 -15.63 -1.94 0.54
C CYS A 233 -16.60 -2.47 1.62
N VAL A 234 -16.31 -2.28 2.91
CA VAL A 234 -17.21 -2.64 4.03
C VAL A 234 -18.52 -1.87 3.94
N ILE A 235 -18.46 -0.55 3.70
CA ILE A 235 -19.65 0.29 3.54
C ILE A 235 -20.45 -0.16 2.31
N ALA A 236 -19.80 -0.32 1.15
CA ALA A 236 -20.44 -0.78 -0.07
C ALA A 236 -21.14 -2.14 0.13
N ALA A 237 -20.48 -3.09 0.79
CA ALA A 237 -21.09 -4.39 1.10
C ALA A 237 -22.30 -4.28 2.05
N SER A 238 -22.25 -3.35 3.03
CA SER A 238 -23.36 -3.14 3.98
C SER A 238 -24.58 -2.46 3.36
N GLU A 239 -24.39 -1.73 2.26
CA GLU A 239 -25.42 -1.01 1.51
C GLU A 239 -25.89 -1.76 0.25
N SER A 240 -25.19 -2.84 -0.13
CA SER A 240 -25.50 -3.63 -1.33
C SER A 240 -26.84 -4.35 -1.19
N THR A 241 -27.85 -3.90 -1.94
CA THR A 241 -29.18 -4.51 -1.99
C THR A 241 -29.29 -5.64 -3.01
N ASN A 242 -28.41 -5.68 -4.01
CA ASN A 242 -28.52 -6.53 -5.21
C ASN A 242 -27.59 -7.74 -5.19
N ALA A 243 -27.05 -8.13 -4.03
CA ALA A 243 -26.07 -9.23 -3.90
C ALA A 243 -24.83 -9.08 -4.83
N LEU A 244 -24.49 -7.84 -5.23
CA LEU A 244 -23.35 -7.56 -6.09
C LEU A 244 -22.01 -7.84 -5.41
N VAL A 245 -21.98 -7.85 -4.07
CA VAL A 245 -20.78 -8.15 -3.28
C VAL A 245 -20.86 -9.59 -2.79
N ARG A 246 -19.92 -10.43 -3.26
CA ARG A 246 -19.88 -11.86 -2.95
C ARG A 246 -18.97 -12.20 -1.77
N GLY A 247 -17.97 -11.39 -1.53
CA GLY A 247 -16.99 -11.56 -0.45
C GLY A 247 -16.15 -10.31 -0.27
N LEU A 248 -15.50 -10.20 0.88
CA LEU A 248 -14.60 -9.10 1.20
C LEU A 248 -13.21 -9.62 1.57
N VAL A 249 -12.19 -8.91 1.09
CA VAL A 249 -10.80 -9.06 1.57
C VAL A 249 -10.33 -7.69 2.07
N LEU A 250 -10.01 -7.64 3.35
CA LEU A 250 -9.68 -6.41 4.06
C LEU A 250 -8.20 -6.42 4.47
N LEU A 251 -7.43 -5.53 3.84
CA LEU A 251 -6.00 -5.37 4.11
C LEU A 251 -5.80 -4.16 5.03
N ASN A 252 -5.46 -4.39 6.30
CA ASN A 252 -5.27 -3.33 7.31
C ASN A 252 -6.39 -2.27 7.25
N CYS A 253 -7.63 -2.69 7.48
CA CYS A 253 -8.81 -1.87 7.34
C CYS A 253 -8.75 -0.61 8.22
N ALA A 254 -9.06 0.55 7.64
CA ALA A 254 -9.14 1.80 8.37
C ALA A 254 -10.36 1.85 9.31
N GLY A 255 -10.21 2.51 10.44
CA GLY A 255 -11.32 2.79 11.36
C GLY A 255 -12.21 3.96 10.91
N GLY A 256 -11.76 4.73 9.93
CA GLY A 256 -12.44 5.88 9.35
C GLY A 256 -11.57 6.55 8.30
N MET A 257 -12.09 7.57 7.62
CA MET A 257 -11.40 8.31 6.57
C MET A 257 -10.20 9.12 7.09
N ASN A 258 -10.26 9.52 8.36
CA ASN A 258 -9.23 10.33 9.02
C ASN A 258 -9.21 10.08 10.54
N ASN A 259 -8.31 10.78 11.24
CA ASN A 259 -8.07 10.61 12.68
C ASN A 259 -9.27 10.93 13.59
N LYS A 260 -10.36 11.50 13.07
CA LYS A 260 -11.59 11.81 13.84
C LYS A 260 -12.42 10.54 14.13
N ALA A 261 -12.18 9.45 13.42
CA ALA A 261 -12.90 8.17 13.60
C ALA A 261 -12.69 7.51 14.98
N VAL A 262 -11.62 7.87 15.69
CA VAL A 262 -11.21 7.24 16.97
C VAL A 262 -11.69 8.03 18.19
N VAL A 263 -12.81 8.77 18.09
CA VAL A 263 -13.30 9.71 19.12
C VAL A 263 -13.68 9.05 20.45
N ASP A 264 -13.83 7.72 20.52
CA ASP A 264 -14.24 7.02 21.74
C ASP A 264 -13.08 6.77 22.75
N ASP A 265 -11.82 7.07 22.38
CA ASP A 265 -10.71 7.04 23.33
C ASP A 265 -10.58 8.39 24.06
N TRP A 266 -10.62 8.37 25.41
CA TRP A 266 -10.50 9.57 26.25
C TRP A 266 -9.19 10.35 26.00
N ARG A 267 -8.12 9.67 25.55
CA ARG A 267 -6.83 10.29 25.19
C ARG A 267 -6.96 11.17 23.95
N ILE A 268 -7.76 10.72 22.99
CA ILE A 268 -8.05 11.48 21.76
C ILE A 268 -8.97 12.65 22.09
N LYS A 269 -9.92 12.48 23.02
CA LYS A 269 -10.75 13.60 23.50
C LYS A 269 -9.91 14.75 24.08
N LEU A 270 -8.78 14.46 24.73
CA LEU A 270 -7.83 15.47 25.19
C LEU A 270 -7.09 16.19 24.04
N LEU A 271 -6.92 15.51 22.90
CA LEU A 271 -6.26 16.04 21.71
C LEU A 271 -7.23 16.76 20.74
N LEU A 272 -8.53 16.70 20.97
CA LEU A 272 -9.54 17.34 20.11
C LEU A 272 -9.25 18.83 19.82
N PRO A 273 -8.83 19.68 20.79
CA PRO A 273 -8.52 21.08 20.49
C PRO A 273 -7.35 21.21 19.49
N LEU A 274 -6.35 20.33 19.60
CA LEU A 274 -5.20 20.31 18.69
C LEU A 274 -5.60 19.82 17.31
N LEU A 275 -6.43 18.78 17.21
CA LEU A 275 -6.98 18.30 15.95
C LEU A 275 -7.85 19.38 15.28
N TRP A 276 -8.64 20.10 16.05
CA TRP A 276 -9.43 21.24 15.58
C TRP A 276 -8.55 22.38 15.03
N LEU A 277 -7.49 22.70 15.74
CA LEU A 277 -6.51 23.69 15.28
C LEU A 277 -5.83 23.23 13.98
N PHE A 278 -5.45 21.95 13.91
CA PHE A 278 -4.87 21.36 12.69
C PHE A 278 -5.83 21.43 11.52
N ASP A 279 -7.10 21.06 11.69
CA ASP A 279 -8.15 21.18 10.68
C ASP A 279 -8.32 22.64 10.22
N PHE A 280 -8.35 23.57 11.15
CA PHE A 280 -8.44 25.00 10.85
C PHE A 280 -7.25 25.49 10.01
N LEU A 281 -6.04 25.08 10.39
CA LEU A 281 -4.82 25.43 9.64
C LEU A 281 -4.81 24.82 8.25
N LEU A 282 -5.20 23.55 8.09
CA LEU A 282 -5.28 22.90 6.79
C LEU A 282 -6.35 23.51 5.87
N LYS A 283 -7.38 24.14 6.40
CA LYS A 283 -8.36 24.90 5.60
C LYS A 283 -7.81 26.24 5.10
N GLN A 284 -6.66 26.70 5.61
CA GLN A 284 -5.97 27.88 5.07
C GLN A 284 -5.12 27.46 3.88
N ARG A 285 -5.52 27.85 2.66
CA ARG A 285 -4.93 27.36 1.40
C ARG A 285 -3.39 27.49 1.35
N GLY A 286 -2.83 28.61 1.83
CA GLY A 286 -1.38 28.81 1.86
C GLY A 286 -0.65 27.84 2.78
N ILE A 287 -1.23 27.54 3.94
CA ILE A 287 -0.66 26.57 4.90
C ILE A 287 -0.80 25.17 4.35
N ALA A 288 -1.97 24.80 3.85
CA ALA A 288 -2.22 23.50 3.24
C ALA A 288 -1.26 23.22 2.07
N SER A 289 -1.10 24.19 1.16
CA SER A 289 -0.16 24.08 0.05
C SER A 289 1.27 23.87 0.55
N SER A 290 1.73 24.64 1.55
CA SER A 290 3.08 24.49 2.08
C SER A 290 3.31 23.13 2.74
N ILE A 291 2.33 22.61 3.46
CA ILE A 291 2.40 21.27 4.09
C ILE A 291 2.39 20.20 3.00
N PHE A 292 1.48 20.30 2.02
CA PHE A 292 1.33 19.32 0.95
C PHE A 292 2.58 19.24 0.08
N GLU A 293 3.16 20.40 -0.33
CA GLU A 293 4.42 20.43 -1.05
C GLU A 293 5.59 19.84 -0.25
N ARG A 294 5.61 20.07 1.07
CA ARG A 294 6.64 19.48 1.95
C ARG A 294 6.49 17.96 2.04
N VAL A 295 5.27 17.44 2.14
CA VAL A 295 4.99 15.99 2.17
C VAL A 295 5.41 15.33 0.85
N LYS A 296 5.17 15.98 -0.29
CA LYS A 296 5.53 15.49 -1.62
C LYS A 296 7.04 15.50 -1.90
N GLN A 297 7.83 16.24 -1.12
CA GLN A 297 9.30 16.21 -1.27
C GLN A 297 9.81 14.78 -1.11
N ARG A 298 10.66 14.35 -2.06
CA ARG A 298 11.11 12.97 -2.20
C ARG A 298 11.61 12.35 -0.87
N ASP A 299 12.47 13.06 -0.14
CA ASP A 299 13.04 12.55 1.11
C ASP A 299 11.99 12.45 2.22
N ASN A 300 11.07 13.41 2.32
CA ASN A 300 9.98 13.38 3.28
C ASN A 300 9.00 12.25 2.97
N LEU A 301 8.59 12.12 1.70
CA LEU A 301 7.72 11.05 1.25
C LEU A 301 8.36 9.68 1.52
N ARG A 302 9.65 9.52 1.20
CA ARG A 302 10.40 8.30 1.49
C ARG A 302 10.40 7.97 2.99
N ASN A 303 10.66 8.95 3.83
CA ASN A 303 10.67 8.75 5.29
C ASN A 303 9.28 8.36 5.82
N ILE A 304 8.22 8.97 5.30
CA ILE A 304 6.83 8.60 5.63
C ILE A 304 6.58 7.14 5.22
N LEU A 305 6.89 6.77 3.98
CA LEU A 305 6.71 5.39 3.50
C LEU A 305 7.53 4.39 4.30
N LEU A 306 8.80 4.71 4.61
CA LEU A 306 9.63 3.88 5.50
C LEU A 306 9.02 3.68 6.89
N SER A 307 8.20 4.59 7.38
CA SER A 307 7.52 4.43 8.68
C SER A 307 6.32 3.49 8.63
N ILE A 308 5.69 3.32 7.46
CA ILE A 308 4.45 2.55 7.31
C ILE A 308 4.65 1.17 6.68
N TYR A 309 5.81 0.89 6.08
CA TYR A 309 6.18 -0.41 5.54
C TYR A 309 7.00 -1.21 6.56
N GLY A 310 6.70 -2.49 6.72
CA GLY A 310 7.49 -3.42 7.53
C GLY A 310 8.81 -3.77 6.83
N ASN A 311 8.72 -4.20 5.58
CA ASN A 311 9.87 -4.43 4.72
C ASN A 311 10.36 -3.12 4.09
N LYS A 312 11.48 -2.60 4.55
CA LYS A 312 12.03 -1.30 4.08
C LYS A 312 12.52 -1.34 2.63
N GLU A 313 12.87 -2.51 2.10
CA GLU A 313 13.25 -2.71 0.70
C GLU A 313 12.07 -2.50 -0.25
N SER A 314 10.85 -2.58 0.29
CA SER A 314 9.62 -2.30 -0.45
C SER A 314 9.44 -0.83 -0.79
N VAL A 315 10.14 0.06 -0.10
CA VAL A 315 10.12 1.51 -0.36
C VAL A 315 11.21 1.84 -1.39
N ASP A 316 10.93 1.49 -2.63
CA ASP A 316 11.78 1.75 -3.80
C ASP A 316 11.41 3.07 -4.52
N GLU A 317 12.15 3.41 -5.56
CA GLU A 317 11.92 4.63 -6.34
C GLU A 317 10.59 4.59 -7.12
N ASP A 318 10.20 3.42 -7.56
CA ASP A 318 8.93 3.22 -8.27
C ASP A 318 7.75 3.57 -7.37
N LEU A 319 7.80 3.16 -6.09
CA LEU A 319 6.77 3.51 -5.12
C LEU A 319 6.68 5.03 -4.90
N LEU A 320 7.83 5.67 -4.74
CA LEU A 320 7.87 7.13 -4.57
C LEU A 320 7.23 7.86 -5.74
N GLN A 321 7.50 7.42 -6.96
CA GLN A 321 6.93 8.01 -8.17
C GLN A 321 5.44 7.76 -8.30
N ILE A 322 4.98 6.51 -8.07
CA ILE A 322 3.56 6.13 -8.12
C ILE A 322 2.71 6.96 -7.16
N ILE A 323 3.25 7.29 -5.98
CA ILE A 323 2.54 8.11 -4.98
C ILE A 323 2.64 9.60 -5.32
N LYS A 324 3.81 10.05 -5.77
CA LYS A 324 4.07 11.48 -6.01
C LYS A 324 3.39 12.01 -7.26
N GLU A 325 3.41 11.25 -8.36
CA GLU A 325 2.93 11.74 -9.67
C GLU A 325 1.45 12.17 -9.63
N PRO A 326 0.49 11.35 -9.11
CA PRO A 326 -0.90 11.79 -8.98
C PRO A 326 -1.10 12.95 -7.99
N ALA A 327 -0.18 13.15 -7.06
CA ALA A 327 -0.22 14.26 -6.12
C ALA A 327 0.25 15.60 -6.74
N ASP A 328 0.83 15.57 -7.93
CA ASP A 328 1.19 16.78 -8.69
C ASP A 328 0.05 17.24 -9.63
N ASP A 329 -1.03 16.45 -9.76
CA ASP A 329 -2.17 16.80 -10.59
C ASP A 329 -2.97 17.99 -10.05
N GLU A 330 -3.66 18.71 -10.96
CA GLU A 330 -4.62 19.74 -10.59
C GLU A 330 -5.73 19.14 -9.71
N GLY A 331 -6.10 19.86 -8.64
CA GLY A 331 -7.12 19.44 -7.67
C GLY A 331 -6.61 18.47 -6.57
N ALA A 332 -5.39 17.91 -6.68
CA ALA A 332 -4.86 16.96 -5.69
C ALA A 332 -4.75 17.58 -4.28
N LEU A 333 -4.34 18.84 -4.17
CA LEU A 333 -4.32 19.59 -2.91
C LEU A 333 -5.72 19.73 -2.30
N ASP A 334 -6.70 20.10 -3.11
CA ASP A 334 -8.07 20.30 -2.65
C ASP A 334 -8.70 18.97 -2.20
N ALA A 335 -8.45 17.89 -2.94
CA ALA A 335 -8.84 16.51 -2.54
C ALA A 335 -8.18 16.13 -1.22
N PHE A 336 -6.86 16.32 -1.08
CA PHE A 336 -6.12 16.03 0.17
C PHE A 336 -6.73 16.77 1.36
N VAL A 337 -6.95 18.09 1.24
CA VAL A 337 -7.53 18.92 2.32
C VAL A 337 -8.94 18.43 2.66
N SER A 338 -9.79 18.23 1.65
CA SER A 338 -11.17 17.78 1.85
C SER A 338 -11.25 16.43 2.56
N ILE A 339 -10.40 15.48 2.20
CA ILE A 339 -10.36 14.14 2.81
C ILE A 339 -9.86 14.21 4.25
N VAL A 340 -8.74 14.90 4.51
CA VAL A 340 -8.13 14.96 5.84
C VAL A 340 -9.01 15.77 6.82
N THR A 341 -9.65 16.83 6.37
CA THR A 341 -10.50 17.68 7.22
C THR A 341 -11.99 17.32 7.16
N GLY A 342 -12.39 16.37 6.31
CA GLY A 342 -13.76 15.91 6.11
C GLY A 342 -14.33 15.10 7.30
N PRO A 343 -15.55 14.55 7.13
CA PRO A 343 -16.14 13.65 8.11
C PRO A 343 -15.37 12.32 8.17
N PRO A 344 -15.31 11.64 9.32
CA PRO A 344 -14.60 10.37 9.45
C PRO A 344 -15.27 9.20 8.71
N GLY A 345 -16.55 9.33 8.33
CA GLY A 345 -17.36 8.25 7.78
C GLY A 345 -17.88 7.26 8.83
N PRO A 346 -18.65 6.25 8.38
CA PRO A 346 -19.17 5.20 9.25
C PRO A 346 -18.05 4.36 9.87
N ASN A 347 -18.27 3.97 11.13
CA ASN A 347 -17.33 3.10 11.85
C ASN A 347 -17.51 1.64 11.43
N PRO A 348 -16.46 0.90 11.03
CA PRO A 348 -16.56 -0.52 10.67
C PRO A 348 -17.11 -1.39 11.80
N VAL A 349 -16.88 -1.02 13.07
CA VAL A 349 -17.45 -1.73 14.24
C VAL A 349 -18.98 -1.84 14.20
N GLN A 350 -19.67 -0.85 13.63
CA GLN A 350 -21.12 -0.84 13.50
C GLN A 350 -21.62 -1.57 12.25
N LEU A 351 -20.76 -1.72 11.24
CA LEU A 351 -21.12 -2.29 9.94
C LEU A 351 -20.83 -3.79 9.86
N MET A 352 -19.68 -4.23 10.36
CA MET A 352 -19.26 -5.64 10.28
C MET A 352 -20.30 -6.64 10.81
N PRO A 353 -21.04 -6.39 11.91
CA PRO A 353 -22.06 -7.32 12.40
C PRO A 353 -23.25 -7.52 11.45
N ARG A 354 -23.42 -6.66 10.43
CA ARG A 354 -24.49 -6.74 9.44
C ARG A 354 -24.12 -7.60 8.23
N LEU A 355 -22.84 -7.99 8.13
CA LEU A 355 -22.30 -8.69 6.97
C LEU A 355 -22.32 -10.20 7.21
N SER A 356 -23.07 -10.94 6.38
CA SER A 356 -23.15 -12.42 6.42
C SER A 356 -22.31 -13.09 5.32
N LEU A 357 -21.76 -12.32 4.38
CA LEU A 357 -20.91 -12.82 3.30
C LEU A 357 -19.52 -13.25 3.83
N PRO A 358 -18.78 -14.11 3.10
CA PRO A 358 -17.41 -14.50 3.48
C PRO A 358 -16.45 -13.30 3.54
N ILE A 359 -15.67 -13.21 4.60
CA ILE A 359 -14.71 -12.11 4.80
C ILE A 359 -13.33 -12.68 5.18
N LEU A 360 -12.31 -12.27 4.45
CA LEU A 360 -10.91 -12.50 4.76
C LEU A 360 -10.28 -11.20 5.26
N VAL A 361 -9.68 -11.23 6.45
CA VAL A 361 -8.94 -10.11 7.02
C VAL A 361 -7.46 -10.46 7.07
N LEU A 362 -6.63 -9.67 6.40
CA LEU A 362 -5.17 -9.80 6.42
C LEU A 362 -4.58 -8.54 7.08
N TRP A 363 -3.84 -8.74 8.16
CA TRP A 363 -3.41 -7.62 9.00
C TRP A 363 -1.91 -7.67 9.27
N GLY A 364 -1.17 -6.68 8.77
CA GLY A 364 0.25 -6.51 9.10
C GLY A 364 0.43 -6.03 10.54
N ASN A 365 1.25 -6.73 11.31
CA ASN A 365 1.45 -6.45 12.74
C ASN A 365 2.34 -5.24 13.03
N GLN A 366 3.00 -4.68 12.01
CA GLN A 366 3.83 -3.47 12.13
C GLN A 366 3.12 -2.21 11.60
N ASP A 367 1.79 -2.25 11.47
CA ASP A 367 1.00 -1.10 11.03
C ASP A 367 0.96 0.00 12.09
N PRO A 368 1.49 1.21 11.80
CA PRO A 368 1.46 2.32 12.75
C PRO A 368 0.12 3.08 12.76
N PHE A 369 -0.72 2.93 11.71
CA PHE A 369 -1.99 3.65 11.60
C PHE A 369 -3.14 2.92 12.29
N THR A 370 -3.20 1.61 12.09
CA THR A 370 -4.19 0.73 12.73
C THR A 370 -3.47 -0.42 13.45
N PRO A 371 -2.72 -0.11 14.52
CA PRO A 371 -1.96 -1.13 15.25
C PRO A 371 -2.89 -2.17 15.87
N LEU A 372 -2.44 -3.44 15.93
CA LEU A 372 -3.23 -4.56 16.45
C LEU A 372 -3.67 -4.36 17.91
N ASP A 373 -2.88 -3.66 18.71
CA ASP A 373 -3.20 -3.32 20.10
C ASP A 373 -4.06 -2.04 20.22
N GLY A 374 -4.33 -1.37 19.10
CA GLY A 374 -5.26 -0.24 19.02
C GLY A 374 -6.74 -0.67 19.00
N PRO A 375 -7.67 0.29 19.13
CA PRO A 375 -9.11 -0.01 19.19
C PRO A 375 -9.61 -0.77 17.97
N VAL A 376 -9.20 -0.37 16.77
CA VAL A 376 -9.63 -0.98 15.49
C VAL A 376 -9.00 -2.38 15.33
N GLY A 377 -7.68 -2.51 15.56
CA GLY A 377 -6.99 -3.79 15.47
C GLY A 377 -7.54 -4.82 16.44
N LYS A 378 -7.76 -4.46 17.70
CA LYS A 378 -8.39 -5.32 18.71
C LYS A 378 -9.78 -5.77 18.31
N TYR A 379 -10.57 -4.86 17.73
CA TYR A 379 -11.90 -5.21 17.26
C TYR A 379 -11.82 -6.27 16.14
N PHE A 380 -11.03 -6.03 15.10
CA PHE A 380 -10.86 -7.00 14.01
C PHE A 380 -10.28 -8.34 14.50
N ALA A 381 -9.33 -8.31 15.45
CA ALA A 381 -8.77 -9.51 16.05
C ALA A 381 -9.80 -10.37 16.83
N SER A 382 -10.86 -9.74 17.33
CA SER A 382 -11.94 -10.44 18.05
C SER A 382 -13.00 -11.05 17.15
N LEU A 383 -13.12 -10.63 15.88
CA LEU A 383 -14.21 -11.01 14.98
C LEU A 383 -14.31 -12.51 14.68
N PRO A 384 -13.21 -13.27 14.44
CA PRO A 384 -13.33 -14.69 14.11
C PRO A 384 -14.01 -15.53 15.22
N SER A 385 -13.88 -15.10 16.47
CA SER A 385 -14.57 -15.76 17.59
C SER A 385 -16.06 -15.44 17.69
N GLN A 386 -16.51 -14.38 17.02
CA GLN A 386 -17.89 -13.89 17.09
C GLN A 386 -18.67 -14.20 15.81
N GLN A 387 -18.00 -14.27 14.66
CA GLN A 387 -18.60 -14.43 13.34
C GLN A 387 -17.87 -15.51 12.54
N PRO A 388 -18.53 -16.65 12.25
CA PRO A 388 -17.89 -17.79 11.59
C PRO A 388 -17.57 -17.55 10.10
N ASN A 389 -18.15 -16.53 9.49
CA ASN A 389 -17.89 -16.11 8.11
C ASN A 389 -16.62 -15.26 7.96
N ILE A 390 -15.91 -14.98 9.06
CA ILE A 390 -14.70 -14.15 9.05
C ILE A 390 -13.47 -15.00 9.36
N SER A 391 -12.50 -14.97 8.46
CA SER A 391 -11.15 -15.50 8.67
C SER A 391 -10.18 -14.34 8.84
N LEU A 392 -9.28 -14.41 9.84
CA LEU A 392 -8.24 -13.41 10.07
C LEU A 392 -6.87 -14.06 10.13
N PHE A 393 -5.91 -13.46 9.43
CA PHE A 393 -4.49 -13.82 9.52
C PHE A 393 -3.64 -12.59 9.83
N ILE A 394 -2.80 -12.72 10.84
CA ILE A 394 -1.79 -11.72 11.17
C ILE A 394 -0.54 -12.01 10.34
N LEU A 395 -0.06 -10.99 9.64
CA LEU A 395 1.13 -11.06 8.79
C LEU A 395 2.31 -10.46 9.54
N GLU A 396 3.25 -11.32 9.93
CA GLU A 396 4.40 -10.93 10.74
C GLU A 396 5.42 -10.11 9.94
N GLY A 397 5.89 -9.01 10.52
CA GLY A 397 6.87 -8.12 9.90
C GLY A 397 6.30 -7.25 8.78
N VAL A 398 4.98 -7.19 8.64
CA VAL A 398 4.27 -6.48 7.57
C VAL A 398 3.66 -5.19 8.11
N GLY A 399 3.77 -4.10 7.33
CA GLY A 399 3.22 -2.80 7.66
C GLY A 399 1.79 -2.59 7.15
N HIS A 400 1.46 -1.32 6.87
CA HIS A 400 0.10 -0.89 6.53
C HIS A 400 -0.40 -1.30 5.14
N CYS A 401 0.50 -1.62 4.22
CA CYS A 401 0.18 -1.96 2.82
C CYS A 401 0.61 -3.39 2.47
N PRO A 402 -0.03 -4.44 3.04
CA PRO A 402 0.43 -5.83 2.90
C PRO A 402 0.66 -6.28 1.47
N HIS A 403 -0.22 -5.87 0.54
CA HIS A 403 -0.18 -6.24 -0.88
C HIS A 403 1.05 -5.70 -1.62
N ASP A 404 1.68 -4.62 -1.13
CA ASP A 404 2.92 -4.07 -1.69
C ASP A 404 4.13 -4.32 -0.78
N ASP A 405 3.92 -4.48 0.50
CA ASP A 405 4.97 -4.77 1.48
C ASP A 405 5.47 -6.22 1.38
N ARG A 406 4.56 -7.20 1.46
CA ARG A 406 4.82 -8.63 1.39
C ARG A 406 3.71 -9.36 0.63
N PRO A 407 3.65 -9.17 -0.71
CA PRO A 407 2.62 -9.80 -1.56
C PRO A 407 2.61 -11.31 -1.49
N ASP A 408 3.77 -11.94 -1.24
CA ASP A 408 3.93 -13.37 -1.03
C ASP A 408 3.04 -13.89 0.10
N LEU A 409 3.08 -13.24 1.28
CA LEU A 409 2.27 -13.60 2.44
C LEU A 409 0.78 -13.34 2.20
N VAL A 410 0.45 -12.29 1.45
CA VAL A 410 -0.94 -12.00 1.08
C VAL A 410 -1.49 -13.08 0.16
N HIS A 411 -0.77 -13.44 -0.92
CA HIS A 411 -1.22 -14.43 -1.89
C HIS A 411 -1.31 -15.84 -1.28
N GLU A 412 -0.43 -16.19 -0.35
CA GLU A 412 -0.50 -17.46 0.38
C GLU A 412 -1.85 -17.69 1.06
N LYS A 413 -2.49 -16.62 1.56
CA LYS A 413 -3.78 -16.70 2.24
C LYS A 413 -4.95 -16.39 1.31
N LEU A 414 -4.76 -15.43 0.40
CA LEU A 414 -5.81 -14.93 -0.48
C LEU A 414 -6.23 -15.96 -1.53
N ILE A 415 -5.28 -16.60 -2.24
CA ILE A 415 -5.59 -17.51 -3.34
C ILE A 415 -6.38 -18.74 -2.88
N PRO A 416 -5.99 -19.46 -1.81
CA PRO A 416 -6.78 -20.57 -1.29
C PRO A 416 -8.17 -20.14 -0.80
N TRP A 417 -8.27 -18.94 -0.20
CA TRP A 417 -9.54 -18.42 0.26
C TRP A 417 -10.49 -18.11 -0.92
N LEU A 418 -9.99 -17.47 -1.98
CA LEU A 418 -10.79 -17.23 -3.20
C LEU A 418 -11.29 -18.55 -3.81
N ALA A 419 -10.44 -19.58 -3.86
CA ALA A 419 -10.79 -20.90 -4.36
C ALA A 419 -11.81 -21.63 -3.47
N SER A 420 -11.92 -21.28 -2.19
CA SER A 420 -12.86 -21.89 -1.25
C SER A 420 -14.26 -21.25 -1.26
N LEU A 421 -14.42 -20.13 -1.98
CA LEU A 421 -15.73 -19.47 -2.07
C LEU A 421 -16.74 -20.37 -2.77
N PRO A 422 -17.99 -20.45 -2.27
CA PRO A 422 -19.01 -21.25 -2.90
C PRO A 422 -19.17 -20.87 -4.37
N THR A 423 -19.22 -21.82 -5.29
CA THR A 423 -19.61 -21.58 -6.68
C THR A 423 -21.09 -21.17 -6.71
N SER A 424 -21.42 -20.10 -7.42
CA SER A 424 -22.80 -19.60 -7.58
C SER A 424 -23.63 -20.50 -8.45
#